data_603230f37716b57b11513b00c7d2e418
#
_entry.id   603230f37716b57b11513b00c7d2e418
#
_cell.length_a   1.000
_cell.length_b   1.000
_cell.length_c   1.000
_cell.angle_alpha   90.00
_cell.angle_beta   90.00
_cell.angle_gamma   90.00
#
_symmetry.space_group_name_H-M   'P 1'
#
loop_
_entity.id
_entity.type
_entity.pdbx_description
1 polymer ?
#
loop_
_entity_poly.entity_id
_entity_poly.type
_entity_poly.pdbx_seq_one_letter_code
_entity_poly.pdbx_strand_id
1 'polypeptide(L)'
;MTNSAIELPLEGIRVFELGTAIASPFCGRLMAHYGADVLKIESKVSPDVVRILGSAWIKGRDDLAAAAPDTSPYVPEMNASKRSVGLELKTSAGRNAALALIAECDVFLANFGARALTELGLDYESVSAVNPKIVYVQLPGFGSDPDMPYYSYVAWGPNQAPLVGFDDFTGHASDPPAGIATVAPPDYMSALHAAVATISGLEHRELTGDGVHVDVSQFETTLALLGPFVMDYDLSGTIHSRIGNRSLWGAPQGVYPCAGHERWIAISATDDESWDVLASLMELPDDHFDDPDLRMSQQEQLDSQIGTWTVNFDADDLAHRLQRVGVAAHVVSTNEDLLHDTHTMSRNWYQVAPHARLGRDVFSDCAVKLKGTPGRWTDAGPSLGQHTREVLRDVAGMSDEEISQLVTDKGAFEQLEPETQVPRPWDDWIHLLVPGTADARDL
;
A
#
# COMPACT_ATOMS: atom_id res chain seq x y z
N MET A 1 -0.61 -24.00 32.60
CA MET A 1 -0.22 -22.68 32.08
C MET A 1 -1.45 -22.17 31.33
N THR A 2 -2.14 -21.19 31.89
CA THR A 2 -3.29 -20.55 31.26
C THR A 2 -2.79 -19.88 29.99
N ASN A 3 -3.33 -20.30 28.87
CA ASN A 3 -3.12 -19.66 27.57
C ASN A 3 -3.82 -18.29 27.64
N SER A 4 -3.17 -17.29 28.24
CA SER A 4 -3.64 -15.91 28.10
C SER A 4 -3.50 -15.57 26.62
N ALA A 5 -4.60 -15.28 25.94
CA ALA A 5 -4.56 -14.75 24.59
C ALA A 5 -3.56 -13.59 24.58
N ILE A 6 -2.64 -13.59 23.60
CA ILE A 6 -1.68 -12.50 23.45
C ILE A 6 -2.49 -11.28 23.03
N GLU A 7 -2.48 -10.26 23.88
CA GLU A 7 -3.11 -8.97 23.59
C GLU A 7 -2.33 -8.28 22.48
N LEU A 8 -3.04 -7.78 21.46
CA LEU A 8 -2.40 -7.09 20.34
C LEU A 8 -2.10 -5.63 20.69
N PRO A 9 -1.06 -5.02 20.09
CA PRO A 9 -0.60 -3.69 20.48
C PRO A 9 -1.66 -2.57 20.41
N LEU A 10 -2.65 -2.71 19.52
CA LEU A 10 -3.73 -1.74 19.32
C LEU A 10 -5.10 -2.31 19.72
N GLU A 11 -5.13 -3.41 20.49
CA GLU A 11 -6.38 -3.96 21.01
C GLU A 11 -7.06 -2.94 21.93
N GLY A 12 -8.36 -2.71 21.71
CA GLY A 12 -9.11 -1.67 22.42
C GLY A 12 -9.11 -0.29 21.76
N ILE A 13 -8.24 -0.04 20.77
CA ILE A 13 -8.24 1.19 19.99
C ILE A 13 -9.26 1.09 18.86
N ARG A 14 -10.16 2.08 18.77
CA ARG A 14 -11.15 2.18 17.71
C ARG A 14 -10.85 3.34 16.76
N VAL A 15 -10.90 3.06 15.46
CA VAL A 15 -10.58 4.02 14.41
C VAL A 15 -11.82 4.28 13.56
N PHE A 16 -12.25 5.53 13.45
CA PHE A 16 -13.19 5.99 12.44
C PHE A 16 -12.40 6.33 11.18
N GLU A 17 -12.48 5.49 10.15
CA GLU A 17 -11.76 5.68 8.89
C GLU A 17 -12.70 6.22 7.82
N LEU A 18 -12.49 7.48 7.42
CA LEU A 18 -13.11 8.10 6.25
C LEU A 18 -12.06 8.22 5.15
N GLY A 19 -11.79 7.09 4.48
CA GLY A 19 -10.73 6.98 3.50
C GLY A 19 -11.17 6.40 2.17
N THR A 20 -10.47 6.79 1.10
CA THR A 20 -10.66 6.25 -0.25
C THR A 20 -9.30 5.93 -0.88
N ALA A 21 -9.31 5.09 -1.91
CA ALA A 21 -8.11 4.63 -2.60
C ALA A 21 -7.11 3.92 -1.68
N ILE A 22 -5.91 4.50 -1.46
CA ILE A 22 -4.78 3.80 -0.82
C ILE A 22 -4.38 4.45 0.50
N ALA A 23 -4.12 5.75 0.55
CA ALA A 23 -3.40 6.39 1.65
C ALA A 23 -4.00 6.10 3.05
N SER A 24 -5.20 6.58 3.33
CA SER A 24 -5.89 6.29 4.59
C SER A 24 -6.26 4.81 4.73
N PRO A 25 -6.80 4.13 3.70
CA PRO A 25 -7.12 2.71 3.81
C PRO A 25 -5.92 1.82 4.15
N PHE A 26 -4.75 2.07 3.59
CA PHE A 26 -3.55 1.29 3.91
C PHE A 26 -3.07 1.54 5.35
N CYS A 27 -3.13 2.79 5.83
CA CYS A 27 -2.86 3.11 7.24
C CYS A 27 -3.81 2.36 8.17
N GLY A 28 -5.13 2.44 7.92
CA GLY A 28 -6.15 1.72 8.70
C GLY A 28 -5.97 0.21 8.67
N ARG A 29 -5.56 -0.37 7.53
CA ARG A 29 -5.24 -1.79 7.40
C ARG A 29 -4.07 -2.21 8.31
N LEU A 30 -3.01 -1.40 8.38
CA LEU A 30 -1.89 -1.67 9.29
C LEU A 30 -2.36 -1.63 10.76
N MET A 31 -3.22 -0.69 11.11
CA MET A 31 -3.78 -0.62 12.48
C MET A 31 -4.68 -1.83 12.77
N ALA A 32 -5.53 -2.25 11.84
CA ALA A 32 -6.38 -3.44 11.98
C ALA A 32 -5.55 -4.72 12.17
N HIS A 33 -4.43 -4.86 11.43
CA HIS A 33 -3.50 -5.99 11.59
C HIS A 33 -2.97 -6.13 13.02
N TYR A 34 -2.76 -5.01 13.69
CA TYR A 34 -2.27 -4.97 15.08
C TYR A 34 -3.38 -4.85 16.13
N GLY A 35 -4.63 -5.09 15.77
CA GLY A 35 -5.74 -5.28 16.70
C GLY A 35 -6.69 -4.11 16.86
N ALA A 36 -6.49 -2.99 16.16
CA ALA A 36 -7.45 -1.89 16.20
C ALA A 36 -8.78 -2.29 15.53
N ASP A 37 -9.89 -1.81 16.13
CA ASP A 37 -11.24 -1.91 15.58
C ASP A 37 -11.45 -0.78 14.55
N VAL A 38 -11.20 -1.06 13.27
CA VAL A 38 -11.25 -0.05 12.21
C VAL A 38 -12.62 -0.04 11.54
N LEU A 39 -13.37 1.04 11.74
CA LEU A 39 -14.67 1.31 11.14
C LEU A 39 -14.46 2.08 9.84
N LYS A 40 -14.51 1.38 8.70
CA LYS A 40 -14.43 2.00 7.38
C LYS A 40 -15.80 2.55 6.98
N ILE A 41 -15.89 3.86 6.90
CA ILE A 41 -17.14 4.56 6.53
C ILE A 41 -17.20 4.70 5.01
N GLU A 42 -18.30 4.24 4.45
CA GLU A 42 -18.46 4.15 3.00
C GLU A 42 -19.85 4.64 2.54
N SER A 43 -19.89 5.15 1.30
CA SER A 43 -21.14 5.56 0.63
C SER A 43 -21.43 4.64 -0.54
N LYS A 44 -22.68 4.23 -0.72
CA LYS A 44 -23.09 3.49 -1.92
C LYS A 44 -23.30 4.40 -3.13
N VAL A 45 -23.46 5.71 -2.91
CA VAL A 45 -23.62 6.70 -3.98
C VAL A 45 -22.29 7.09 -4.58
N SER A 46 -21.23 7.05 -3.77
CA SER A 46 -19.84 7.30 -4.18
C SER A 46 -18.93 6.26 -3.53
N PRO A 47 -18.95 5.02 -4.01
CA PRO A 47 -18.14 3.95 -3.43
C PRO A 47 -16.65 4.23 -3.61
N ASP A 48 -15.85 3.67 -2.71
CA ASP A 48 -14.39 3.73 -2.80
C ASP A 48 -13.91 3.16 -4.14
N VAL A 49 -12.98 3.87 -4.78
CA VAL A 49 -12.44 3.48 -6.09
C VAL A 49 -11.82 2.08 -6.07
N VAL A 50 -11.22 1.65 -4.95
CA VAL A 50 -10.65 0.30 -4.83
C VAL A 50 -11.70 -0.81 -4.93
N ARG A 51 -12.97 -0.52 -4.69
CA ARG A 51 -14.05 -1.50 -4.84
C ARG A 51 -14.42 -1.78 -6.29
N ILE A 52 -14.13 -0.85 -7.20
CA ILE A 52 -14.46 -0.97 -8.63
C ILE A 52 -13.22 -1.25 -9.49
N LEU A 53 -12.01 -0.94 -9.01
CA LEU A 53 -10.78 -1.26 -9.72
C LEU A 53 -10.51 -2.77 -9.71
N GLY A 54 -10.09 -3.31 -10.83
CA GLY A 54 -9.59 -4.68 -10.97
C GLY A 54 -10.65 -5.75 -11.19
N SER A 55 -11.88 -5.61 -10.69
CA SER A 55 -12.92 -6.63 -10.92
C SER A 55 -13.29 -6.78 -12.40
N ALA A 56 -13.24 -5.68 -13.17
CA ALA A 56 -13.46 -5.68 -14.61
C ALA A 56 -12.26 -6.20 -15.43
N TRP A 57 -11.09 -6.38 -14.82
CA TRP A 57 -9.86 -6.79 -15.52
C TRP A 57 -9.66 -8.30 -15.61
N ILE A 58 -10.47 -9.05 -14.90
CA ILE A 58 -10.38 -10.52 -14.93
C ILE A 58 -11.08 -11.01 -16.20
N LYS A 59 -10.30 -11.16 -17.26
CA LYS A 59 -10.79 -11.59 -18.58
C LYS A 59 -11.55 -12.92 -18.49
N GLY A 60 -12.77 -12.94 -19.02
CA GLY A 60 -13.61 -14.14 -19.03
C GLY A 60 -14.34 -14.41 -17.70
N ARG A 61 -14.35 -13.46 -16.77
CA ARG A 61 -15.02 -13.56 -15.47
C ARG A 61 -16.02 -12.41 -15.26
N ASP A 62 -17.00 -12.34 -16.16
CA ASP A 62 -18.09 -11.36 -16.08
C ASP A 62 -18.92 -11.49 -14.80
N ASP A 63 -18.94 -12.68 -14.20
CA ASP A 63 -19.55 -12.98 -12.90
C ASP A 63 -18.89 -12.19 -11.77
N LEU A 64 -17.54 -12.07 -11.76
CA LEU A 64 -16.83 -11.24 -10.78
C LEU A 64 -17.10 -9.76 -10.96
N ALA A 65 -17.18 -9.29 -12.21
CA ALA A 65 -17.54 -7.91 -12.51
C ALA A 65 -18.97 -7.59 -12.05
N ALA A 66 -19.91 -8.54 -12.22
CA ALA A 66 -21.29 -8.41 -11.74
C ALA A 66 -21.40 -8.40 -10.20
N ALA A 67 -20.45 -9.04 -9.50
CA ALA A 67 -20.39 -9.05 -8.04
C ALA A 67 -19.61 -7.85 -7.44
N ALA A 68 -19.08 -6.94 -8.29
CA ALA A 68 -18.55 -5.67 -7.80
C ALA A 68 -19.66 -4.90 -7.02
N PRO A 69 -19.29 -4.16 -5.96
CA PRO A 69 -17.96 -3.70 -5.58
C PRO A 69 -17.18 -4.60 -4.61
N ASP A 70 -17.66 -5.79 -4.28
CA ASP A 70 -17.10 -6.60 -3.19
C ASP A 70 -15.98 -7.55 -3.64
N THR A 71 -15.78 -7.74 -4.96
CA THR A 71 -14.86 -8.74 -5.53
C THR A 71 -13.58 -8.16 -6.13
N SER A 72 -13.33 -6.87 -5.94
CA SER A 72 -12.08 -6.24 -6.39
C SER A 72 -10.89 -6.78 -5.62
N PRO A 73 -9.76 -7.15 -6.28
CA PRO A 73 -8.56 -7.62 -5.61
C PRO A 73 -7.88 -6.55 -4.74
N TYR A 74 -8.25 -5.28 -4.91
CA TYR A 74 -7.76 -4.19 -4.05
C TYR A 74 -8.48 -4.13 -2.69
N VAL A 75 -9.65 -4.77 -2.54
CA VAL A 75 -10.37 -4.74 -1.26
C VAL A 75 -9.55 -5.41 -0.15
N PRO A 76 -9.05 -6.65 -0.31
CA PRO A 76 -8.24 -7.28 0.73
C PRO A 76 -6.90 -6.56 0.95
N GLU A 77 -6.30 -5.99 -0.10
CA GLU A 77 -5.06 -5.24 0.01
C GLU A 77 -5.19 -3.93 0.81
N MET A 78 -6.39 -3.34 0.87
CA MET A 78 -6.62 -2.07 1.56
C MET A 78 -7.49 -2.22 2.81
N ASN A 79 -8.32 -3.25 2.90
CA ASN A 79 -9.40 -3.30 3.88
C ASN A 79 -9.51 -4.60 4.67
N ALA A 80 -8.52 -5.50 4.58
CA ALA A 80 -8.51 -6.72 5.38
C ALA A 80 -8.68 -6.41 6.89
N SER A 81 -9.52 -7.20 7.57
CA SER A 81 -9.82 -7.09 9.00
C SER A 81 -10.48 -5.80 9.46
N LYS A 82 -11.13 -5.04 8.56
CA LYS A 82 -11.94 -3.87 8.91
C LYS A 82 -13.42 -4.19 8.96
N ARG A 83 -14.20 -3.29 9.56
CA ARG A 83 -15.67 -3.32 9.52
C ARG A 83 -16.20 -2.22 8.61
N SER A 84 -16.93 -2.56 7.54
CA SER A 84 -17.55 -1.59 6.64
C SER A 84 -18.88 -1.10 7.20
N VAL A 85 -19.05 0.21 7.26
CA VAL A 85 -20.23 0.92 7.75
C VAL A 85 -20.77 1.84 6.65
N GLY A 86 -21.97 1.57 6.19
CA GLY A 86 -22.61 2.32 5.12
C GLY A 86 -23.31 3.58 5.64
N LEU A 87 -22.73 4.76 5.42
CA LEU A 87 -23.32 6.05 5.78
C LEU A 87 -23.29 7.04 4.63
N GLU A 88 -24.40 7.79 4.45
CA GLU A 88 -24.49 8.87 3.48
C GLU A 88 -24.28 10.23 4.17
N LEU A 89 -23.01 10.62 4.30
CA LEU A 89 -22.57 11.79 5.07
C LEU A 89 -23.09 13.14 4.55
N LYS A 90 -23.57 13.19 3.30
CA LYS A 90 -24.22 14.39 2.75
C LYS A 90 -25.62 14.61 3.30
N THR A 91 -26.24 13.62 3.94
CA THR A 91 -27.49 13.75 4.65
C THR A 91 -27.23 14.17 6.11
N SER A 92 -28.12 14.95 6.71
CA SER A 92 -28.04 15.31 8.13
C SER A 92 -28.12 14.08 9.04
N ALA A 93 -28.94 13.10 8.68
CA ALA A 93 -29.12 11.87 9.45
C ALA A 93 -27.83 11.02 9.44
N GLY A 94 -27.21 10.82 8.25
CA GLY A 94 -25.94 10.07 8.14
C GLY A 94 -24.78 10.76 8.84
N ARG A 95 -24.71 12.10 8.75
CA ARG A 95 -23.69 12.87 9.49
C ARG A 95 -23.86 12.78 11.01
N ASN A 96 -25.08 12.86 11.51
CA ASN A 96 -25.34 12.72 12.96
C ASN A 96 -24.95 11.31 13.45
N ALA A 97 -25.23 10.27 12.67
CA ALA A 97 -24.79 8.91 12.97
C ALA A 97 -23.26 8.79 12.97
N ALA A 98 -22.57 9.46 12.03
CA ALA A 98 -21.11 9.51 12.00
C ALA A 98 -20.54 10.20 13.26
N LEU A 99 -21.09 11.33 13.68
CA LEU A 99 -20.67 12.02 14.89
C LEU A 99 -20.91 11.18 16.14
N ALA A 100 -22.00 10.42 16.21
CA ALA A 100 -22.25 9.47 17.29
C ALA A 100 -21.19 8.35 17.35
N LEU A 101 -20.76 7.83 16.20
CA LEU A 101 -19.65 6.86 16.14
C LEU A 101 -18.32 7.48 16.54
N ILE A 102 -18.02 8.70 16.09
CA ILE A 102 -16.78 9.44 16.39
C ILE A 102 -16.64 9.69 17.90
N ALA A 103 -17.74 9.92 18.60
CA ALA A 103 -17.73 10.10 20.06
C ALA A 103 -17.17 8.88 20.81
N GLU A 104 -17.27 7.68 20.21
CA GLU A 104 -16.84 6.39 20.77
C GLU A 104 -15.53 5.88 20.12
N CYS A 105 -14.84 6.71 19.32
CA CYS A 105 -13.59 6.36 18.64
C CYS A 105 -12.38 7.06 19.30
N ASP A 106 -11.23 6.41 19.16
CA ASP A 106 -9.93 6.93 19.61
C ASP A 106 -9.24 7.75 18.53
N VAL A 107 -9.43 7.36 17.28
CA VAL A 107 -8.77 7.93 16.11
C VAL A 107 -9.81 8.28 15.05
N PHE A 108 -9.71 9.47 14.48
CA PHE A 108 -10.32 9.84 13.21
C PHE A 108 -9.23 9.84 12.15
N LEU A 109 -9.40 9.06 11.09
CA LEU A 109 -8.41 8.90 10.02
C LEU A 109 -9.06 9.18 8.67
N ALA A 110 -8.55 10.19 7.92
CA ALA A 110 -9.13 10.56 6.63
C ALA A 110 -8.06 11.04 5.63
N ASN A 111 -8.26 10.72 4.33
CA ASN A 111 -7.45 11.29 3.24
C ASN A 111 -8.25 12.19 2.28
N PHE A 112 -9.37 12.70 2.75
CA PHE A 112 -10.12 13.74 2.05
C PHE A 112 -9.43 15.11 2.22
N GLY A 113 -9.53 15.96 1.20
CA GLY A 113 -9.05 17.34 1.33
C GLY A 113 -9.79 18.08 2.47
N ALA A 114 -9.11 18.99 3.16
CA ALA A 114 -9.64 19.70 4.31
C ALA A 114 -10.97 20.41 4.01
N ARG A 115 -11.09 21.03 2.85
CA ARG A 115 -12.35 21.64 2.39
C ARG A 115 -13.52 20.65 2.36
N ALA A 116 -13.30 19.44 1.86
CA ALA A 116 -14.36 18.43 1.78
C ALA A 116 -14.80 17.98 3.19
N LEU A 117 -13.87 17.87 4.14
CA LEU A 117 -14.20 17.53 5.53
C LEU A 117 -15.00 18.66 6.19
N THR A 118 -14.66 19.93 5.94
CA THR A 118 -15.44 21.07 6.41
C THR A 118 -16.86 21.09 5.83
N GLU A 119 -17.01 20.84 4.52
CA GLU A 119 -18.32 20.75 3.87
C GLU A 119 -19.20 19.61 4.42
N LEU A 120 -18.56 18.52 4.91
CA LEU A 120 -19.23 17.42 5.59
C LEU A 120 -19.51 17.70 7.07
N GLY A 121 -18.92 18.75 7.67
CA GLY A 121 -18.97 19.02 9.11
C GLY A 121 -18.21 17.98 9.91
N LEU A 122 -17.08 17.49 9.37
CA LEU A 122 -16.16 16.52 9.95
C LEU A 122 -14.72 17.05 9.99
N ASP A 123 -14.54 18.38 9.97
CA ASP A 123 -13.27 19.03 10.27
C ASP A 123 -12.87 18.84 11.73
N TYR A 124 -11.63 19.19 12.06
CA TYR A 124 -11.10 19.00 13.41
C TYR A 124 -11.94 19.69 14.49
N GLU A 125 -12.41 20.94 14.25
CA GLU A 125 -13.22 21.68 15.20
C GLU A 125 -14.56 20.96 15.48
N SER A 126 -15.24 20.50 14.44
CA SER A 126 -16.50 19.78 14.56
C SER A 126 -16.34 18.43 15.25
N VAL A 127 -15.27 17.70 14.95
CA VAL A 127 -14.97 16.38 15.51
C VAL A 127 -14.51 16.49 16.96
N SER A 128 -13.60 17.43 17.27
CA SER A 128 -13.10 17.65 18.64
C SER A 128 -14.17 18.20 19.58
N ALA A 129 -15.19 18.88 19.05
CA ALA A 129 -16.33 19.32 19.85
C ALA A 129 -17.16 18.16 20.42
N VAL A 130 -17.24 17.02 19.72
CA VAL A 130 -17.95 15.82 20.22
C VAL A 130 -17.00 14.84 20.92
N ASN A 131 -15.71 14.85 20.55
CA ASN A 131 -14.68 14.01 21.19
C ASN A 131 -13.38 14.80 21.38
N PRO A 132 -13.20 15.51 22.50
CA PRO A 132 -12.00 16.32 22.75
C PRO A 132 -10.69 15.51 22.86
N LYS A 133 -10.79 14.19 23.03
CA LYS A 133 -9.63 13.30 23.16
C LYS A 133 -9.26 12.61 21.86
N ILE A 134 -9.91 12.94 20.75
CA ILE A 134 -9.69 12.29 19.47
C ILE A 134 -8.28 12.56 18.94
N VAL A 135 -7.61 11.53 18.46
CA VAL A 135 -6.43 11.66 17.61
C VAL A 135 -6.92 11.83 16.18
N TYR A 136 -6.98 13.07 15.72
CA TYR A 136 -7.49 13.41 14.39
C TYR A 136 -6.34 13.43 13.38
N VAL A 137 -6.32 12.47 12.48
CA VAL A 137 -5.25 12.27 11.48
C VAL A 137 -5.81 12.52 10.09
N GLN A 138 -5.29 13.54 9.44
CA GLN A 138 -5.69 13.93 8.09
C GLN A 138 -4.51 13.81 7.13
N LEU A 139 -4.76 13.17 5.96
CA LEU A 139 -3.77 12.93 4.90
C LEU A 139 -4.20 13.60 3.60
N PRO A 140 -4.34 14.93 3.55
CA PRO A 140 -4.62 15.63 2.30
C PRO A 140 -3.42 15.59 1.37
N GLY A 141 -3.64 15.83 0.07
CA GLY A 141 -2.57 15.86 -0.91
C GLY A 141 -1.46 16.86 -0.59
N PHE A 142 -1.84 18.06 -0.09
CA PHE A 142 -0.94 19.21 0.03
C PHE A 142 -1.00 19.92 1.40
N GLY A 143 -1.48 19.23 2.42
CA GLY A 143 -1.71 19.83 3.74
C GLY A 143 -3.11 20.42 3.89
N SER A 144 -3.45 20.79 5.13
CA SER A 144 -4.79 21.27 5.51
C SER A 144 -4.90 22.78 5.74
N ASP A 145 -3.81 23.52 5.63
CA ASP A 145 -3.80 24.97 5.83
C ASP A 145 -4.44 25.69 4.61
N PRO A 146 -5.55 26.43 4.79
CA PRO A 146 -6.26 27.09 3.72
C PRO A 146 -5.46 28.22 3.03
N ASP A 147 -4.42 28.71 3.67
CA ASP A 147 -3.55 29.76 3.11
C ASP A 147 -2.45 29.20 2.19
N MET A 148 -2.29 27.85 2.11
CA MET A 148 -1.29 27.20 1.25
C MET A 148 -1.72 27.19 -0.22
N PRO A 149 -0.75 27.34 -1.17
CA PRO A 149 -1.05 27.51 -2.60
C PRO A 149 -1.87 26.37 -3.22
N TYR A 150 -1.66 25.14 -2.78
CA TYR A 150 -2.29 23.93 -3.36
C TYR A 150 -3.44 23.38 -2.50
N TYR A 151 -3.90 24.09 -1.48
CA TYR A 151 -4.95 23.66 -0.56
C TYR A 151 -6.20 23.10 -1.24
N SER A 152 -6.64 23.71 -2.35
CA SER A 152 -7.85 23.31 -3.08
C SER A 152 -7.62 22.26 -4.16
N TYR A 153 -6.38 21.81 -4.38
CA TYR A 153 -6.06 20.87 -5.44
C TYR A 153 -6.49 19.45 -5.05
N VAL A 154 -7.03 18.74 -6.04
CA VAL A 154 -7.29 17.32 -5.93
C VAL A 154 -5.99 16.57 -6.20
N ALA A 155 -5.62 15.71 -5.26
CA ALA A 155 -4.41 14.91 -5.33
C ALA A 155 -4.75 13.44 -5.60
N TRP A 156 -4.03 12.87 -6.55
CA TRP A 156 -3.97 11.44 -6.84
C TRP A 156 -2.51 11.04 -6.94
N GLY A 157 -2.12 9.84 -6.51
CA GLY A 157 -0.74 9.38 -6.60
C GLY A 157 -0.07 9.65 -7.96
N PRO A 158 -0.73 9.32 -9.09
CA PRO A 158 -0.17 9.57 -10.43
C PRO A 158 0.04 11.04 -10.82
N ASN A 159 -0.63 12.00 -10.21
CA ASN A 159 -0.38 13.41 -10.48
C ASN A 159 0.50 14.09 -9.42
N GLN A 160 0.65 13.48 -8.25
CA GLN A 160 1.58 13.95 -7.23
C GLN A 160 3.03 13.54 -7.54
N ALA A 161 3.26 12.31 -8.03
CA ALA A 161 4.59 11.81 -8.35
C ALA A 161 5.37 12.73 -9.32
N PRO A 162 4.82 13.17 -10.46
CA PRO A 162 5.50 14.14 -11.33
C PRO A 162 5.68 15.52 -10.66
N LEU A 163 4.72 15.96 -9.84
CA LEU A 163 4.80 17.26 -9.19
C LEU A 163 5.94 17.36 -8.17
N VAL A 164 6.24 16.28 -7.46
CA VAL A 164 7.41 16.22 -6.56
C VAL A 164 8.72 15.96 -7.31
N GLY A 165 8.70 15.80 -8.64
CA GLY A 165 9.87 15.51 -9.45
C GLY A 165 10.20 14.01 -9.58
N PHE A 166 9.42 13.10 -8.97
CA PHE A 166 9.72 11.68 -8.95
C PHE A 166 9.80 11.06 -10.35
N ASP A 167 8.91 11.46 -11.25
CA ASP A 167 8.87 10.95 -12.62
C ASP A 167 10.08 11.43 -13.45
N ASP A 168 10.68 12.59 -13.11
CA ASP A 168 11.88 13.06 -13.80
C ASP A 168 13.11 12.19 -13.48
N PHE A 169 13.14 11.55 -12.32
CA PHE A 169 14.19 10.61 -11.94
C PHE A 169 13.99 9.19 -12.49
N THR A 170 12.79 8.89 -13.04
CA THR A 170 12.44 7.54 -13.47
C THR A 170 12.54 7.40 -14.99
N GLY A 171 13.29 6.41 -15.46
CA GLY A 171 13.48 6.10 -16.88
C GLY A 171 14.90 6.23 -17.36
N HIS A 172 15.10 6.05 -18.68
CA HIS A 172 16.39 6.19 -19.33
C HIS A 172 16.62 7.64 -19.79
N ALA A 173 17.90 8.04 -19.84
CA ALA A 173 18.27 9.43 -20.19
C ALA A 173 17.79 9.89 -21.57
N SER A 174 17.66 8.96 -22.53
CA SER A 174 17.17 9.21 -23.89
C SER A 174 15.66 9.29 -24.02
N ASP A 175 14.93 8.85 -23.00
CA ASP A 175 13.48 8.69 -23.06
C ASP A 175 12.75 9.85 -22.35
N PRO A 176 11.49 10.11 -22.64
CA PRO A 176 10.65 10.96 -21.81
C PRO A 176 10.57 10.45 -20.37
N PRO A 177 10.21 11.30 -19.38
CA PRO A 177 9.93 10.87 -18.01
C PRO A 177 8.97 9.67 -17.99
N ALA A 178 9.34 8.63 -17.26
CA ALA A 178 8.50 7.44 -17.11
C ALA A 178 7.70 7.54 -15.82
N GLY A 179 6.38 7.74 -15.93
CA GLY A 179 5.51 7.79 -14.76
C GLY A 179 5.36 6.43 -14.08
N ILE A 180 5.18 6.45 -12.77
CA ILE A 180 4.90 5.26 -11.94
C ILE A 180 3.38 5.13 -11.77
N ALA A 181 2.66 4.99 -12.88
CA ALA A 181 1.19 5.08 -12.91
C ALA A 181 0.47 3.93 -12.18
N THR A 182 1.09 2.75 -12.10
CA THR A 182 0.47 1.54 -11.52
C THR A 182 0.75 1.37 -10.04
N VAL A 183 1.76 2.04 -9.52
CA VAL A 183 2.10 2.08 -8.10
C VAL A 183 2.02 3.53 -7.65
N ALA A 184 1.35 3.79 -6.55
CA ALA A 184 1.14 5.14 -6.03
C ALA A 184 2.06 5.42 -4.82
N PRO A 185 3.39 5.67 -5.02
CA PRO A 185 4.33 5.89 -3.92
C PRO A 185 3.88 6.98 -2.94
N PRO A 186 3.28 8.12 -3.40
CA PRO A 186 2.80 9.15 -2.48
C PRO A 186 1.77 8.62 -1.48
N ASP A 187 0.86 7.76 -1.92
CA ASP A 187 -0.18 7.18 -1.06
C ASP A 187 0.42 6.26 0.00
N TYR A 188 1.30 5.34 -0.38
CA TYR A 188 1.93 4.41 0.58
C TYR A 188 2.87 5.13 1.54
N MET A 189 3.65 6.10 1.04
CA MET A 189 4.55 6.88 1.90
C MET A 189 3.79 7.68 2.94
N SER A 190 2.73 8.37 2.55
CA SER A 190 1.88 9.11 3.48
C SER A 190 1.17 8.20 4.48
N ALA A 191 0.71 7.02 4.05
CA ALA A 191 0.09 6.03 4.94
C ALA A 191 1.04 5.55 6.04
N LEU A 192 2.33 5.30 5.72
CA LEU A 192 3.33 4.90 6.71
C LEU A 192 3.65 6.04 7.69
N HIS A 193 3.78 7.27 7.19
CA HIS A 193 3.96 8.46 8.06
C HIS A 193 2.74 8.67 8.97
N ALA A 194 1.54 8.50 8.42
CA ALA A 194 0.30 8.61 9.19
C ALA A 194 0.19 7.53 10.28
N ALA A 195 0.62 6.30 10.00
CA ALA A 195 0.64 5.23 11.00
C ALA A 195 1.56 5.58 12.18
N VAL A 196 2.78 6.08 11.90
CA VAL A 196 3.70 6.57 12.94
C VAL A 196 3.10 7.75 13.71
N ALA A 197 2.54 8.73 13.00
CA ALA A 197 1.93 9.91 13.60
C ALA A 197 0.69 9.55 14.46
N THR A 198 -0.12 8.58 14.02
CA THR A 198 -1.26 8.08 14.79
C THR A 198 -0.81 7.46 16.11
N ILE A 199 0.21 6.59 16.09
CA ILE A 199 0.76 5.97 17.31
C ILE A 199 1.34 7.06 18.24
N SER A 200 2.06 8.04 17.67
CA SER A 200 2.60 9.18 18.45
C SER A 200 1.47 10.03 19.05
N GLY A 201 0.37 10.23 18.33
CA GLY A 201 -0.82 10.93 18.84
C GLY A 201 -1.53 10.16 19.95
N LEU A 202 -1.63 8.84 19.85
CA LEU A 202 -2.16 7.99 20.92
C LEU A 202 -1.30 8.04 22.17
N GLU A 203 0.03 8.01 22.03
CA GLU A 203 0.97 8.17 23.15
C GLU A 203 0.87 9.57 23.78
N HIS A 204 0.79 10.62 22.95
CA HIS A 204 0.56 11.99 23.44
C HIS A 204 -0.73 12.07 24.28
N ARG A 205 -1.82 11.50 23.79
CA ARG A 205 -3.10 11.45 24.51
C ARG A 205 -3.00 10.71 25.84
N GLU A 206 -2.28 9.59 25.86
CA GLU A 206 -2.08 8.82 27.09
C GLU A 206 -1.29 9.63 28.14
N LEU A 207 -0.31 10.39 27.71
CA LEU A 207 0.52 11.20 28.59
C LEU A 207 -0.15 12.48 29.08
N THR A 208 -0.99 13.12 28.26
CA THR A 208 -1.55 14.44 28.54
C THR A 208 -3.04 14.43 28.88
N GLY A 209 -3.76 13.43 28.38
CA GLY A 209 -5.22 13.35 28.43
C GLY A 209 -5.93 14.12 27.30
N ASP A 210 -5.18 14.81 26.41
CA ASP A 210 -5.71 15.66 25.35
C ASP A 210 -5.60 14.98 23.98
N GLY A 211 -6.58 15.23 23.10
CA GLY A 211 -6.52 14.86 21.69
C GLY A 211 -5.51 15.71 20.91
N VAL A 212 -5.27 15.33 19.64
CA VAL A 212 -4.32 16.04 18.78
C VAL A 212 -4.80 16.07 17.33
N HIS A 213 -4.55 17.17 16.64
CA HIS A 213 -4.71 17.29 15.19
C HIS A 213 -3.37 17.01 14.50
N VAL A 214 -3.34 16.00 13.65
CA VAL A 214 -2.19 15.59 12.85
C VAL A 214 -2.50 15.85 11.37
N ASP A 215 -1.71 16.69 10.74
CA ASP A 215 -1.76 17.01 9.32
C ASP A 215 -0.58 16.36 8.60
N VAL A 216 -0.85 15.46 7.66
CA VAL A 216 0.17 14.72 6.89
C VAL A 216 0.01 15.05 5.41
N SER A 217 0.84 15.93 4.88
CA SER A 217 0.88 16.24 3.44
C SER A 217 1.47 15.07 2.65
N GLN A 218 0.70 14.47 1.74
CA GLN A 218 1.18 13.39 0.87
C GLN A 218 2.30 13.87 -0.04
N PHE A 219 2.24 15.12 -0.50
CA PHE A 219 3.29 15.77 -1.29
C PHE A 219 4.62 15.81 -0.51
N GLU A 220 4.60 16.29 0.73
CA GLU A 220 5.81 16.45 1.54
C GLU A 220 6.43 15.11 1.95
N THR A 221 5.61 14.10 2.27
CA THR A 221 6.10 12.76 2.58
C THR A 221 6.82 12.12 1.39
N THR A 222 6.40 12.43 0.17
CA THR A 222 7.04 11.97 -1.05
C THR A 222 8.28 12.79 -1.38
N LEU A 223 8.21 14.11 -1.21
CA LEU A 223 9.34 15.01 -1.43
C LEU A 223 10.52 14.67 -0.51
N ALA A 224 10.25 14.16 0.70
CA ALA A 224 11.29 13.73 1.64
C ALA A 224 12.22 12.65 1.05
N LEU A 225 11.75 11.83 0.09
CA LEU A 225 12.58 10.85 -0.62
C LEU A 225 13.61 11.50 -1.54
N LEU A 226 13.33 12.71 -2.02
CA LEU A 226 14.20 13.46 -2.95
C LEU A 226 15.09 14.47 -2.22
N GLY A 227 15.05 14.52 -0.89
CA GLY A 227 15.83 15.45 -0.07
C GLY A 227 17.32 15.57 -0.46
N PRO A 228 18.06 14.45 -0.64
CA PRO A 228 19.46 14.49 -1.04
C PRO A 228 19.71 15.21 -2.37
N PHE A 229 18.84 15.04 -3.35
CA PHE A 229 18.97 15.69 -4.68
C PHE A 229 18.65 17.18 -4.63
N VAL A 230 17.69 17.59 -3.79
CA VAL A 230 17.39 19.01 -3.54
C VAL A 230 18.58 19.69 -2.86
N MET A 231 19.19 19.03 -1.88
CA MET A 231 20.37 19.53 -1.18
C MET A 231 21.60 19.63 -2.10
N ASP A 232 21.81 18.66 -2.99
CA ASP A 232 22.91 18.69 -3.94
C ASP A 232 22.75 19.87 -4.93
N TYR A 233 21.52 20.13 -5.40
CA TYR A 233 21.26 21.32 -6.21
C TYR A 233 21.60 22.62 -5.47
N ASP A 234 21.23 22.75 -4.21
CA ASP A 234 21.52 23.92 -3.38
C ASP A 234 23.04 24.12 -3.19
N LEU A 235 23.79 23.03 -3.02
CA LEU A 235 25.22 23.06 -2.77
C LEU A 235 26.07 23.25 -4.05
N SER A 236 25.69 22.59 -5.15
CA SER A 236 26.55 22.47 -6.34
C SER A 236 25.88 23.06 -7.61
N GLY A 237 24.57 23.30 -7.60
CA GLY A 237 23.80 23.65 -8.80
C GLY A 237 23.53 22.46 -9.73
N THR A 238 23.84 21.22 -9.31
CA THR A 238 23.67 20.03 -10.11
C THR A 238 22.19 19.64 -10.22
N ILE A 239 21.69 19.55 -11.45
CA ILE A 239 20.35 19.03 -11.73
C ILE A 239 20.49 17.54 -12.10
N HIS A 240 20.04 16.70 -11.19
CA HIS A 240 19.95 15.26 -11.46
C HIS A 240 18.73 14.94 -12.33
N SER A 241 18.84 13.90 -13.14
CA SER A 241 17.72 13.39 -13.93
C SER A 241 17.86 11.89 -14.16
N ARG A 242 17.10 11.34 -15.08
CA ARG A 242 17.03 9.90 -15.39
C ARG A 242 18.39 9.34 -15.82
N ILE A 243 18.81 8.26 -15.18
CA ILE A 243 20.03 7.52 -15.51
C ILE A 243 19.77 6.03 -15.82
N GLY A 244 18.48 5.64 -15.95
CA GLY A 244 18.09 4.25 -16.14
C GLY A 244 18.39 3.40 -14.90
N ASN A 245 18.99 2.25 -15.13
CA ASN A 245 19.36 1.32 -14.06
C ASN A 245 20.80 1.52 -13.55
N ARG A 246 21.47 2.59 -13.98
CA ARG A 246 22.86 2.90 -13.62
C ARG A 246 22.97 3.49 -12.23
N SER A 247 24.19 3.42 -11.65
CA SER A 247 24.53 4.09 -10.40
C SER A 247 25.34 5.38 -10.65
N LEU A 248 25.23 6.33 -9.73
CA LEU A 248 26.10 7.51 -9.66
C LEU A 248 27.47 7.20 -9.02
N TRP A 249 27.60 6.03 -8.38
CA TRP A 249 28.72 5.73 -7.46
C TRP A 249 29.66 4.65 -7.98
N GLY A 250 29.30 3.92 -9.02
CA GLY A 250 30.13 2.84 -9.56
C GLY A 250 29.48 2.13 -10.74
N ALA A 251 30.29 1.41 -11.50
CA ALA A 251 29.89 0.64 -12.67
C ALA A 251 30.66 -0.70 -12.72
N PRO A 252 30.03 -1.79 -13.28
CA PRO A 252 28.68 -1.80 -13.83
C PRO A 252 27.59 -1.93 -12.76
N GLN A 253 26.46 -1.27 -13.03
CA GLN A 253 25.18 -1.53 -12.41
C GLN A 253 24.08 -1.37 -13.46
N GLY A 254 23.31 -2.44 -13.68
CA GLY A 254 22.33 -2.43 -14.76
C GLY A 254 21.36 -3.60 -14.72
N VAL A 255 20.43 -3.60 -15.68
CA VAL A 255 19.52 -4.70 -15.98
C VAL A 255 19.80 -5.16 -17.40
N TYR A 256 20.06 -6.45 -17.56
CA TYR A 256 20.55 -7.02 -18.80
C TYR A 256 19.64 -8.16 -19.28
N PRO A 257 19.48 -8.33 -20.61
CA PRO A 257 18.65 -9.41 -21.16
C PRO A 257 19.28 -10.78 -20.90
N CYS A 258 18.43 -11.77 -20.64
CA CYS A 258 18.81 -13.18 -20.54
C CYS A 258 18.15 -14.02 -21.64
N ALA A 259 18.46 -15.30 -21.69
CA ALA A 259 17.82 -16.25 -22.59
C ALA A 259 16.30 -16.33 -22.26
N GLY A 260 15.48 -16.45 -23.32
CA GLY A 260 14.02 -16.50 -23.18
C GLY A 260 13.33 -15.21 -23.57
N HIS A 261 12.00 -15.20 -23.43
CA HIS A 261 11.18 -14.03 -23.73
C HIS A 261 10.98 -13.20 -22.46
N GLU A 262 11.32 -11.89 -22.52
CA GLU A 262 11.16 -10.94 -21.38
C GLU A 262 11.81 -11.44 -20.07
N ARG A 263 13.00 -12.10 -20.19
CA ARG A 263 13.80 -12.50 -19.01
C ARG A 263 15.00 -11.58 -18.86
N TRP A 264 15.17 -11.06 -17.66
CA TRP A 264 16.17 -10.04 -17.34
C TRP A 264 16.85 -10.36 -16.02
N ILE A 265 18.13 -9.96 -15.93
CA ILE A 265 18.93 -10.04 -14.72
C ILE A 265 19.43 -8.65 -14.31
N ALA A 266 19.29 -8.31 -13.04
CA ALA A 266 19.96 -7.15 -12.45
C ALA A 266 21.35 -7.59 -11.94
N ILE A 267 22.39 -6.84 -12.29
CA ILE A 267 23.77 -7.07 -11.84
C ILE A 267 24.35 -5.77 -11.31
N SER A 268 25.06 -5.85 -10.18
CA SER A 268 25.82 -4.74 -9.59
C SER A 268 27.21 -5.25 -9.19
N ALA A 269 28.24 -4.74 -9.87
CA ALA A 269 29.65 -5.03 -9.58
C ALA A 269 30.43 -3.71 -9.58
N THR A 270 30.14 -2.86 -8.60
CA THR A 270 30.58 -1.47 -8.56
C THR A 270 31.91 -1.24 -7.87
N ASP A 271 32.43 -2.23 -7.16
CA ASP A 271 33.77 -2.26 -6.58
C ASP A 271 34.71 -3.14 -7.40
N ASP A 272 36.03 -2.99 -7.21
CA ASP A 272 37.02 -3.68 -8.01
C ASP A 272 37.00 -5.19 -7.79
N GLU A 273 36.73 -5.67 -6.57
CA GLU A 273 36.70 -7.11 -6.27
C GLU A 273 35.54 -7.81 -7.03
N SER A 274 34.36 -7.23 -6.98
CA SER A 274 33.19 -7.77 -7.69
C SER A 274 33.32 -7.63 -9.21
N TRP A 275 34.00 -6.57 -9.68
CA TRP A 275 34.28 -6.38 -11.10
C TRP A 275 35.26 -7.43 -11.62
N ASP A 276 36.41 -7.65 -10.95
CA ASP A 276 37.44 -8.64 -11.34
C ASP A 276 36.79 -10.03 -11.51
N VAL A 277 35.94 -10.41 -10.59
CA VAL A 277 35.22 -11.68 -10.66
C VAL A 277 34.26 -11.71 -11.85
N LEU A 278 33.48 -10.67 -12.09
CA LEU A 278 32.57 -10.61 -13.23
C LEU A 278 33.32 -10.63 -14.57
N ALA A 279 34.39 -9.83 -14.70
CA ALA A 279 35.23 -9.75 -15.90
C ALA A 279 35.87 -11.11 -16.21
N SER A 280 36.37 -11.80 -15.18
CA SER A 280 36.92 -13.17 -15.31
C SER A 280 35.87 -14.17 -15.80
N LEU A 281 34.62 -14.10 -15.29
CA LEU A 281 33.54 -14.98 -15.76
C LEU A 281 33.10 -14.70 -17.19
N MET A 282 33.24 -13.46 -17.63
CA MET A 282 32.98 -13.02 -19.01
C MET A 282 34.16 -13.30 -19.95
N GLU A 283 35.30 -13.77 -19.43
CA GLU A 283 36.54 -14.00 -20.17
C GLU A 283 37.03 -12.72 -20.89
N LEU A 284 36.87 -11.58 -20.24
CA LEU A 284 37.38 -10.31 -20.75
C LEU A 284 38.91 -10.26 -20.66
N PRO A 285 39.59 -9.50 -21.57
CA PRO A 285 41.06 -9.29 -21.45
C PRO A 285 41.42 -8.63 -20.12
N ASP A 286 42.61 -8.99 -19.57
CA ASP A 286 43.10 -8.60 -18.22
C ASP A 286 43.18 -7.06 -18.01
N ASP A 287 43.25 -6.24 -19.04
CA ASP A 287 43.35 -4.77 -18.98
C ASP A 287 42.05 -4.06 -19.36
N HIS A 288 40.96 -4.82 -19.50
CA HIS A 288 39.70 -4.28 -19.99
C HIS A 288 38.82 -3.76 -18.86
N PHE A 289 38.69 -2.44 -18.76
CA PHE A 289 37.92 -1.78 -17.72
C PHE A 289 38.45 -1.98 -16.26
N ASP A 290 39.75 -2.18 -16.05
CA ASP A 290 40.32 -2.29 -14.70
C ASP A 290 40.20 -0.97 -13.91
N ASP A 291 40.24 0.15 -14.60
CA ASP A 291 40.05 1.49 -14.00
C ASP A 291 38.60 1.79 -13.72
N PRO A 292 38.20 2.06 -12.45
CA PRO A 292 36.83 2.47 -12.09
C PRO A 292 36.33 3.70 -12.85
N ASP A 293 37.19 4.68 -13.11
CA ASP A 293 36.83 5.89 -13.86
C ASP A 293 36.53 5.56 -15.34
N LEU A 294 37.24 4.57 -15.88
CA LEU A 294 37.00 4.08 -17.22
C LEU A 294 35.64 3.34 -17.28
N ARG A 295 35.34 2.49 -16.29
CA ARG A 295 34.02 1.84 -16.18
C ARG A 295 32.90 2.84 -16.16
N MET A 296 33.04 3.91 -15.36
CA MET A 296 32.04 4.98 -15.24
C MET A 296 31.88 5.77 -16.54
N SER A 297 32.98 6.14 -17.20
CA SER A 297 32.94 6.97 -18.43
C SER A 297 32.47 6.18 -19.66
N GLN A 298 32.63 4.85 -19.70
CA GLN A 298 32.29 4.00 -20.82
C GLN A 298 31.15 3.00 -20.48
N GLN A 299 30.23 3.39 -19.59
CA GLN A 299 29.13 2.51 -19.14
C GLN A 299 28.32 1.92 -20.30
N GLU A 300 28.05 2.69 -21.36
CA GLU A 300 27.27 2.20 -22.50
C GLU A 300 27.96 1.02 -23.22
N GLN A 301 29.28 1.11 -23.41
CA GLN A 301 30.06 0.01 -23.99
C GLN A 301 30.07 -1.20 -23.08
N LEU A 302 30.26 -0.97 -21.78
CA LEU A 302 30.30 -2.00 -20.76
C LEU A 302 28.94 -2.72 -20.66
N ASP A 303 27.83 -1.97 -20.59
CA ASP A 303 26.46 -2.50 -20.58
C ASP A 303 26.19 -3.37 -21.83
N SER A 304 26.67 -2.94 -23.00
CA SER A 304 26.53 -3.70 -24.25
C SER A 304 27.29 -5.04 -24.21
N GLN A 305 28.50 -5.06 -23.64
CA GLN A 305 29.28 -6.29 -23.49
C GLN A 305 28.61 -7.25 -22.50
N ILE A 306 28.17 -6.75 -21.33
CA ILE A 306 27.48 -7.56 -20.35
C ILE A 306 26.18 -8.12 -20.94
N GLY A 307 25.37 -7.30 -21.65
CA GLY A 307 24.13 -7.75 -22.28
C GLY A 307 24.38 -8.82 -23.35
N THR A 308 25.46 -8.70 -24.14
CA THR A 308 25.84 -9.72 -25.15
C THR A 308 26.25 -11.04 -24.49
N TRP A 309 26.81 -10.98 -23.30
CA TRP A 309 27.19 -12.17 -22.53
C TRP A 309 25.97 -12.82 -21.84
N THR A 310 25.16 -12.02 -21.12
CA THR A 310 24.03 -12.50 -20.30
C THR A 310 22.93 -13.14 -21.13
N VAL A 311 22.69 -12.69 -22.37
CA VAL A 311 21.63 -13.22 -23.28
C VAL A 311 21.78 -14.73 -23.56
N ASN A 312 22.96 -15.30 -23.32
CA ASN A 312 23.25 -16.72 -23.54
C ASN A 312 22.90 -17.62 -22.34
N PHE A 313 22.42 -17.05 -21.23
CA PHE A 313 22.20 -17.78 -19.98
C PHE A 313 20.72 -17.66 -19.56
N ASP A 314 20.24 -18.72 -18.90
CA ASP A 314 19.04 -18.63 -18.10
C ASP A 314 19.24 -17.63 -16.94
N ALA A 315 18.23 -16.80 -16.65
CA ALA A 315 18.37 -15.71 -15.69
C ALA A 315 18.57 -16.20 -14.24
N ASP A 316 17.85 -17.25 -13.85
CA ASP A 316 17.92 -17.82 -12.50
C ASP A 316 19.25 -18.56 -12.28
N ASP A 317 19.66 -19.35 -13.26
CA ASP A 317 20.94 -20.05 -13.23
C ASP A 317 22.12 -19.08 -13.17
N LEU A 318 22.07 -17.99 -13.96
CA LEU A 318 23.12 -16.96 -13.96
C LEU A 318 23.14 -16.19 -12.65
N ALA A 319 22.00 -15.80 -12.10
CA ALA A 319 21.92 -15.12 -10.82
C ALA A 319 22.54 -15.96 -9.70
N HIS A 320 22.20 -17.24 -9.61
CA HIS A 320 22.80 -18.16 -8.65
C HIS A 320 24.31 -18.34 -8.84
N ARG A 321 24.79 -18.40 -10.09
CA ARG A 321 26.20 -18.51 -10.40
C ARG A 321 26.97 -17.28 -9.93
N LEU A 322 26.46 -16.08 -10.22
CA LEU A 322 27.07 -14.81 -9.80
C LEU A 322 27.08 -14.64 -8.29
N GLN A 323 25.97 -14.92 -7.61
CA GLN A 323 25.87 -14.84 -6.15
C GLN A 323 26.87 -15.76 -5.45
N ARG A 324 27.11 -16.97 -5.95
CA ARG A 324 28.10 -17.93 -5.36
C ARG A 324 29.53 -17.41 -5.37
N VAL A 325 29.86 -16.52 -6.25
CA VAL A 325 31.20 -15.94 -6.38
C VAL A 325 31.27 -14.50 -5.85
N GLY A 326 30.23 -14.02 -5.19
CA GLY A 326 30.23 -12.72 -4.52
C GLY A 326 29.75 -11.53 -5.36
N VAL A 327 29.31 -11.76 -6.61
CA VAL A 327 28.72 -10.70 -7.43
C VAL A 327 27.24 -10.54 -7.13
N ALA A 328 26.84 -9.34 -6.79
CA ALA A 328 25.41 -9.04 -6.52
C ALA A 328 24.61 -9.11 -7.83
N ALA A 329 23.70 -10.08 -7.89
CA ALA A 329 22.83 -10.29 -9.05
C ALA A 329 21.51 -10.92 -8.60
N HIS A 330 20.43 -10.61 -9.32
CA HIS A 330 19.14 -11.26 -9.15
C HIS A 330 18.30 -11.17 -10.43
N VAL A 331 17.44 -12.17 -10.65
CA VAL A 331 16.47 -12.11 -11.75
C VAL A 331 15.50 -10.95 -11.52
N VAL A 332 15.08 -10.27 -12.58
CA VAL A 332 13.97 -9.33 -12.53
C VAL A 332 12.67 -10.13 -12.50
N SER A 333 12.08 -10.24 -11.33
CA SER A 333 10.93 -11.10 -11.05
C SER A 333 9.65 -10.57 -11.70
N THR A 334 8.90 -11.46 -12.32
CA THR A 334 7.50 -11.24 -12.69
C THR A 334 6.58 -11.44 -11.48
N ASN A 335 5.29 -11.11 -11.62
CA ASN A 335 4.30 -11.40 -10.57
C ASN A 335 4.17 -12.91 -10.30
N GLU A 336 4.37 -13.75 -11.32
CA GLU A 336 4.38 -15.22 -11.18
C GLU A 336 5.61 -15.68 -10.40
N ASP A 337 6.79 -15.14 -10.70
CA ASP A 337 8.01 -15.47 -9.96
C ASP A 337 7.87 -15.13 -8.46
N LEU A 338 7.24 -13.99 -8.11
CA LEU A 338 7.03 -13.57 -6.73
C LEU A 338 6.11 -14.51 -5.93
N LEU A 339 5.13 -15.13 -6.59
CA LEU A 339 4.24 -16.13 -5.95
C LEU A 339 4.99 -17.42 -5.59
N HIS A 340 6.06 -17.75 -6.33
CA HIS A 340 6.86 -18.95 -6.13
C HIS A 340 8.22 -18.68 -5.47
N ASP A 341 8.52 -17.42 -5.16
CA ASP A 341 9.78 -17.04 -4.55
C ASP A 341 9.93 -17.64 -3.14
N THR A 342 11.06 -18.31 -2.90
CA THR A 342 11.30 -19.04 -1.66
C THR A 342 11.38 -18.14 -0.43
N HIS A 343 11.81 -16.87 -0.58
CA HIS A 343 11.88 -15.91 0.50
C HIS A 343 10.48 -15.42 0.89
N THR A 344 9.65 -15.01 -0.07
CA THR A 344 8.27 -14.58 0.17
C THR A 344 7.45 -15.69 0.81
N MET A 345 7.62 -16.93 0.33
CA MET A 345 6.97 -18.12 0.90
C MET A 345 7.45 -18.40 2.32
N SER A 346 8.76 -18.36 2.60
CA SER A 346 9.30 -18.62 3.95
C SER A 346 8.89 -17.55 4.97
N ARG A 347 8.56 -16.35 4.52
CA ARG A 347 8.02 -15.26 5.35
C ARG A 347 6.51 -15.30 5.52
N ASN A 348 5.82 -16.26 4.91
CA ASN A 348 4.34 -16.31 4.85
C ASN A 348 3.77 -14.96 4.36
N TRP A 349 4.32 -14.43 3.26
CA TRP A 349 3.94 -13.11 2.74
C TRP A 349 2.51 -13.08 2.23
N TYR A 350 2.04 -14.17 1.63
CA TYR A 350 0.67 -14.28 1.15
C TYR A 350 -0.23 -14.87 2.22
N GLN A 351 -1.32 -14.19 2.51
CA GLN A 351 -2.32 -14.57 3.49
C GLN A 351 -3.59 -15.04 2.79
N VAL A 352 -4.29 -15.97 3.40
CA VAL A 352 -5.59 -16.45 2.96
C VAL A 352 -6.58 -16.28 4.10
N ALA A 353 -7.66 -15.54 3.87
CA ALA A 353 -8.66 -15.31 4.90
C ALA A 353 -10.10 -15.43 4.34
N PRO A 354 -11.10 -15.66 5.22
CA PRO A 354 -12.51 -15.70 4.80
C PRO A 354 -12.94 -14.41 4.11
N HIS A 355 -13.78 -14.54 3.07
CA HIS A 355 -14.41 -13.43 2.36
C HIS A 355 -15.88 -13.75 2.08
N ALA A 356 -16.79 -12.83 2.40
CA ALA A 356 -18.23 -13.06 2.35
C ALA A 356 -18.75 -13.47 0.97
N ARG A 357 -18.22 -12.87 -0.11
CA ARG A 357 -18.63 -13.14 -1.51
C ARG A 357 -17.83 -14.25 -2.18
N LEU A 358 -16.54 -14.37 -1.84
CA LEU A 358 -15.59 -15.25 -2.53
C LEU A 358 -15.31 -16.54 -1.76
N GLY A 359 -15.93 -16.71 -0.58
CA GLY A 359 -15.58 -17.77 0.38
C GLY A 359 -14.27 -17.48 1.09
N ARG A 360 -13.20 -17.23 0.36
CA ARG A 360 -11.88 -16.79 0.84
C ARG A 360 -11.19 -15.93 -0.21
N ASP A 361 -10.19 -15.18 0.21
CA ASP A 361 -9.37 -14.38 -0.69
C ASP A 361 -7.90 -14.36 -0.26
N VAL A 362 -7.00 -14.04 -1.20
CA VAL A 362 -5.56 -13.98 -1.02
C VAL A 362 -5.10 -12.54 -1.06
N PHE A 363 -4.21 -12.15 -0.15
CA PHE A 363 -3.66 -10.79 -0.09
C PHE A 363 -2.28 -10.80 0.60
N SER A 364 -1.57 -9.67 0.49
CA SER A 364 -0.25 -9.51 1.10
C SER A 364 -0.34 -9.36 2.63
N ASP A 365 0.64 -9.86 3.34
CA ASP A 365 0.76 -9.68 4.79
C ASP A 365 1.33 -8.28 5.15
N CYS A 366 1.46 -8.01 6.44
CA CYS A 366 2.21 -6.88 6.94
C CYS A 366 3.71 -7.18 6.92
N ALA A 367 4.50 -6.26 6.35
CA ALA A 367 5.95 -6.42 6.27
C ALA A 367 6.65 -6.39 7.65
N VAL A 368 6.08 -5.67 8.61
CA VAL A 368 6.57 -5.59 9.99
C VAL A 368 6.09 -6.81 10.76
N LYS A 369 7.00 -7.54 11.40
CA LYS A 369 6.71 -8.75 12.19
C LYS A 369 7.12 -8.53 13.64
N LEU A 370 6.17 -8.25 14.52
CA LEU A 370 6.40 -8.16 15.95
C LEU A 370 6.47 -9.57 16.56
N LYS A 371 7.62 -9.96 17.10
CA LYS A 371 7.82 -11.34 17.58
C LYS A 371 7.01 -11.69 18.83
N GLY A 372 6.81 -10.72 19.73
CA GLY A 372 6.07 -10.90 20.98
C GLY A 372 4.56 -10.80 20.82
N THR A 373 4.12 -9.95 19.89
CA THR A 373 2.72 -9.64 19.61
C THR A 373 2.48 -9.67 18.10
N PRO A 374 2.53 -10.86 17.47
CA PRO A 374 2.32 -10.97 16.03
C PRO A 374 0.93 -10.49 15.68
N GLY A 375 0.85 -9.67 14.63
CA GLY A 375 -0.42 -9.24 14.08
C GLY A 375 -1.22 -10.42 13.53
N ARG A 376 -2.50 -10.19 13.27
CA ARG A 376 -3.41 -11.21 12.73
C ARG A 376 -4.40 -10.61 11.74
N TRP A 377 -4.91 -11.47 10.87
CA TRP A 377 -6.00 -11.16 9.95
C TRP A 377 -7.23 -11.96 10.34
N THR A 378 -8.40 -11.32 10.40
CA THR A 378 -9.68 -11.98 10.72
C THR A 378 -10.46 -12.34 9.47
N ASP A 379 -10.36 -11.49 8.44
CA ASP A 379 -11.03 -11.65 7.15
C ASP A 379 -10.27 -10.93 6.05
N ALA A 380 -10.63 -11.21 4.79
CA ALA A 380 -10.02 -10.60 3.62
C ALA A 380 -10.67 -9.27 3.21
N GLY A 381 -11.33 -8.61 4.15
CA GLY A 381 -12.02 -7.34 3.92
C GLY A 381 -13.54 -7.51 3.78
N PRO A 382 -14.29 -6.51 4.25
CA PRO A 382 -15.74 -6.56 4.32
C PRO A 382 -16.40 -6.26 2.97
N SER A 383 -17.57 -6.82 2.75
CA SER A 383 -18.50 -6.31 1.74
C SER A 383 -18.99 -4.91 2.10
N LEU A 384 -19.40 -4.15 1.10
CA LEU A 384 -19.85 -2.77 1.26
C LEU A 384 -21.07 -2.70 2.21
N GLY A 385 -20.91 -2.00 3.34
CA GLY A 385 -21.95 -1.83 4.36
C GLY A 385 -22.23 -3.07 5.21
N GLN A 386 -21.37 -4.09 5.17
CA GLN A 386 -21.58 -5.39 5.83
C GLN A 386 -21.87 -5.28 7.33
N HIS A 387 -21.27 -4.34 8.02
CA HIS A 387 -21.34 -4.24 9.49
C HIS A 387 -22.17 -3.04 9.97
N THR A 388 -22.93 -2.41 9.06
CA THR A 388 -23.64 -1.15 9.37
C THR A 388 -24.53 -1.26 10.59
N ARG A 389 -25.44 -2.24 10.62
CA ARG A 389 -26.40 -2.41 11.74
C ARG A 389 -25.70 -2.76 13.03
N GLU A 390 -24.77 -3.71 12.98
CA GLU A 390 -23.97 -4.12 14.14
C GLU A 390 -23.23 -2.94 14.75
N VAL A 391 -22.47 -2.19 13.93
CA VAL A 391 -21.67 -1.06 14.42
C VAL A 391 -22.54 0.07 14.95
N LEU A 392 -23.62 0.43 14.28
CA LEU A 392 -24.53 1.48 14.77
C LEU A 392 -25.19 1.10 16.10
N ARG A 393 -25.54 -0.18 16.28
CA ARG A 393 -26.10 -0.67 17.53
C ARG A 393 -25.07 -0.76 18.65
N ASP A 394 -23.95 -1.45 18.39
CA ASP A 394 -23.01 -1.87 19.42
C ASP A 394 -21.99 -0.76 19.78
N VAL A 395 -21.74 0.18 18.87
CA VAL A 395 -20.80 1.30 19.08
C VAL A 395 -21.54 2.62 19.30
N ALA A 396 -22.48 3.00 18.41
CA ALA A 396 -23.21 4.26 18.56
C ALA A 396 -24.42 4.15 19.51
N GLY A 397 -24.75 2.95 20.03
CA GLY A 397 -25.83 2.73 20.99
C GLY A 397 -27.24 2.92 20.40
N MET A 398 -27.39 2.88 19.09
CA MET A 398 -28.70 3.08 18.43
C MET A 398 -29.57 1.84 18.55
N SER A 399 -30.88 2.05 18.77
CA SER A 399 -31.85 0.97 18.73
C SER A 399 -32.09 0.47 17.30
N ASP A 400 -32.64 -0.75 17.14
CA ASP A 400 -32.98 -1.30 15.83
C ASP A 400 -34.01 -0.47 15.08
N GLU A 401 -34.92 0.21 15.81
CA GLU A 401 -35.91 1.13 15.26
C GLU A 401 -35.24 2.38 14.69
N GLU A 402 -34.30 2.98 15.43
CA GLU A 402 -33.54 4.17 14.98
C GLU A 402 -32.69 3.84 13.75
N ILE A 403 -32.03 2.68 13.73
CA ILE A 403 -31.25 2.22 12.57
C ILE A 403 -32.15 2.00 11.36
N SER A 404 -33.32 1.36 11.55
CA SER A 404 -34.27 1.13 10.45
C SER A 404 -34.83 2.44 9.90
N GLN A 405 -35.08 3.43 10.75
CA GLN A 405 -35.47 4.76 10.34
C GLN A 405 -34.35 5.48 9.59
N LEU A 406 -33.10 5.39 10.07
CA LEU A 406 -31.92 5.97 9.41
C LEU A 406 -31.72 5.40 7.99
N VAL A 407 -31.94 4.09 7.80
CA VAL A 407 -31.90 3.44 6.48
C VAL A 407 -33.05 3.93 5.59
N THR A 408 -34.26 4.06 6.14
CA THR A 408 -35.46 4.58 5.43
C THR A 408 -35.24 6.02 4.95
N ASP A 409 -34.61 6.85 5.79
CA ASP A 409 -34.26 8.25 5.51
C ASP A 409 -33.02 8.39 4.62
N LYS A 410 -32.46 7.27 4.15
CA LYS A 410 -31.25 7.21 3.30
C LYS A 410 -30.01 7.83 3.96
N GLY A 411 -29.96 7.87 5.29
CA GLY A 411 -28.78 8.28 6.05
C GLY A 411 -27.76 7.16 6.19
N ALA A 412 -28.21 5.92 6.13
CA ALA A 412 -27.39 4.72 6.11
C ALA A 412 -27.89 3.71 5.08
N PHE A 413 -27.07 2.68 4.85
CA PHE A 413 -27.47 1.49 4.11
C PHE A 413 -26.81 0.25 4.70
N GLU A 414 -27.44 -0.87 4.52
CA GLU A 414 -26.90 -2.18 4.89
C GLU A 414 -26.45 -2.94 3.64
N GLN A 415 -25.60 -3.92 3.84
CA GLN A 415 -25.18 -4.80 2.75
C GLN A 415 -26.43 -5.45 2.12
N LEU A 416 -26.44 -5.48 0.78
CA LEU A 416 -27.37 -6.34 0.05
C LEU A 416 -26.94 -7.78 0.25
N GLU A 417 -27.90 -8.67 0.60
CA GLU A 417 -27.64 -10.09 0.74
C GLU A 417 -26.97 -10.64 -0.53
N PRO A 418 -25.87 -11.40 -0.39
CA PRO A 418 -25.22 -11.99 -1.54
C PRO A 418 -26.11 -13.07 -2.13
N GLU A 419 -26.47 -12.94 -3.41
CA GLU A 419 -27.28 -13.97 -4.10
C GLU A 419 -26.50 -15.29 -4.22
N THR A 420 -25.17 -15.24 -4.44
CA THR A 420 -24.30 -16.40 -4.57
C THR A 420 -22.86 -16.05 -4.24
N GLN A 421 -22.09 -17.02 -3.76
CA GLN A 421 -20.62 -16.93 -3.71
C GLN A 421 -20.06 -17.11 -5.13
N VAL A 422 -19.02 -16.37 -5.46
CA VAL A 422 -18.33 -16.42 -6.75
C VAL A 422 -16.88 -16.86 -6.53
N PRO A 423 -16.51 -18.12 -6.87
CA PRO A 423 -15.13 -18.57 -6.67
C PRO A 423 -14.14 -17.84 -7.56
N ARG A 424 -12.95 -17.57 -7.04
CA ARG A 424 -11.86 -16.94 -7.80
C ARG A 424 -11.06 -17.97 -8.62
N PRO A 425 -10.37 -17.56 -9.69
CA PRO A 425 -9.55 -18.44 -10.51
C PRO A 425 -8.43 -19.19 -9.78
N TRP A 426 -7.95 -18.64 -8.68
CA TRP A 426 -6.84 -19.24 -7.91
C TRP A 426 -7.25 -20.28 -6.88
N ASP A 427 -8.51 -20.63 -6.79
CA ASP A 427 -8.93 -21.73 -5.93
C ASP A 427 -8.21 -23.05 -6.27
N ASP A 428 -7.79 -23.21 -7.53
CA ASP A 428 -7.07 -24.40 -7.98
C ASP A 428 -5.61 -24.47 -7.51
N TRP A 429 -4.96 -23.35 -7.18
CA TRP A 429 -3.54 -23.29 -6.80
C TRP A 429 -3.28 -22.66 -5.42
N ILE A 430 -4.33 -22.30 -4.69
CA ILE A 430 -4.21 -21.71 -3.34
C ILE A 430 -3.48 -22.66 -2.36
N HIS A 431 -3.51 -23.97 -2.62
CA HIS A 431 -2.76 -24.97 -1.87
C HIS A 431 -1.25 -24.75 -1.90
N LEU A 432 -0.73 -24.06 -2.90
CA LEU A 432 0.69 -23.71 -3.00
C LEU A 432 1.06 -22.61 -1.99
N LEU A 433 0.10 -21.74 -1.62
CA LEU A 433 0.30 -20.65 -0.67
C LEU A 433 0.09 -21.10 0.79
N VAL A 434 -0.64 -22.20 1.00
CA VAL A 434 -0.95 -22.74 2.35
C VAL A 434 -0.46 -24.18 2.43
N PRO A 435 0.80 -24.43 2.86
CA PRO A 435 1.35 -25.77 2.97
C PRO A 435 0.56 -26.63 3.95
N GLY A 436 0.16 -27.83 3.52
CA GLY A 436 -0.54 -28.81 4.35
C GLY A 436 -2.04 -28.96 4.08
N THR A 437 -2.61 -28.17 3.19
CA THR A 437 -3.99 -28.36 2.73
C THR A 437 -4.00 -29.23 1.47
N ALA A 438 -4.34 -30.48 1.61
CA ALA A 438 -4.45 -31.43 0.47
C ALA A 438 -5.69 -31.18 -0.40
N ASP A 439 -6.66 -30.41 0.08
CA ASP A 439 -7.86 -30.05 -0.66
C ASP A 439 -8.34 -28.66 -0.26
N ALA A 440 -8.52 -27.80 -1.25
CA ALA A 440 -9.02 -26.44 -1.08
C ALA A 440 -10.43 -26.36 -0.46
N ARG A 441 -11.10 -27.51 -0.31
CA ARG A 441 -12.43 -27.65 0.29
C ARG A 441 -12.42 -27.89 1.79
N ASP A 442 -11.25 -28.08 2.39
CA ASP A 442 -11.08 -28.40 3.81
C ASP A 442 -10.65 -27.20 4.67
N LEU A 443 -10.61 -25.98 4.10
CA LEU A 443 -10.42 -24.69 4.77
C LEU A 443 -11.70 -23.87 4.68
#